data_050ca366f0fdda9ce5e055aba4302f3e
#
_entry.id   050ca366f0fdda9ce5e055aba4302f3e
#
_cell.length_a   1.000
_cell.length_b   1.000
_cell.length_c   1.000
_cell.angle_alpha   90.00
_cell.angle_beta   90.00
_cell.angle_gamma   90.00
#
_symmetry.space_group_name_H-M   'P 1'
#
loop_
_entity.id
_entity.type
_entity.pdbx_description
1 polymer ?
#
loop_
_entity_poly.entity_id
_entity_poly.type
_entity_poly.pdbx_seq_one_letter_code
_entity_poly.pdbx_strand_id
1 'polypeptide(L)'
;LLSDEINRAPPKTQAALLEAMQEKQVTIGVVTHKLPAPFLTMATQNPVEQEGTYPLPEAQLDRFMMKMMVGYPDRADENEILQRRINRKKDEVDVNSITDPSIVVKMQQSCEEVYVDRSVREYMVDIVARTREDPRVLVGASPRGSQALLKTGRAVAAMRGRDFVTPDDVKSV
;
A
#
# COMPACT_ATOMS: atom_id res chain seq x y z
N LEU A 1 5.14 0.44 -10.30
CA LEU A 1 3.97 0.40 -11.15
C LEU A 1 2.85 1.21 -10.51
N LEU A 2 2.32 2.19 -11.24
CA LEU A 2 1.10 2.92 -10.88
C LEU A 2 -0.01 2.44 -11.81
N SER A 3 -1.12 1.97 -11.24
CA SER A 3 -2.33 1.62 -11.97
C SER A 3 -3.43 2.59 -11.57
N ASP A 4 -3.70 3.53 -12.46
CA ASP A 4 -4.74 4.52 -12.23
C ASP A 4 -6.12 3.93 -12.54
N GLU A 5 -7.10 4.23 -11.68
CA GLU A 5 -8.49 3.76 -11.79
C GLU A 5 -8.61 2.24 -12.08
N ILE A 6 -7.97 1.42 -11.25
CA ILE A 6 -7.95 -0.05 -11.42
C ILE A 6 -9.37 -0.67 -11.51
N ASN A 7 -10.35 -0.04 -10.89
CA ASN A 7 -11.76 -0.46 -10.94
C ASN A 7 -12.41 -0.22 -12.32
N ARG A 8 -11.78 0.50 -13.24
CA ARG A 8 -12.21 0.61 -14.65
C ARG A 8 -11.58 -0.46 -15.54
N ALA A 9 -10.51 -1.11 -15.07
CA ALA A 9 -9.87 -2.17 -15.83
C ALA A 9 -10.74 -3.44 -15.85
N PRO A 10 -10.83 -4.13 -17.01
CA PRO A 10 -11.52 -5.41 -17.08
C PRO A 10 -10.90 -6.45 -16.13
N PRO A 11 -11.67 -7.46 -15.66
CA PRO A 11 -11.18 -8.46 -14.70
C PRO A 11 -9.90 -9.17 -15.12
N LYS A 12 -9.71 -9.40 -16.41
CA LYS A 12 -8.48 -10.00 -16.95
C LYS A 12 -7.24 -9.12 -16.72
N THR A 13 -7.37 -7.81 -16.87
CA THR A 13 -6.29 -6.84 -16.61
C THR A 13 -6.00 -6.74 -15.11
N GLN A 14 -7.06 -6.73 -14.28
CA GLN A 14 -6.92 -6.76 -12.83
C GLN A 14 -6.16 -8.03 -12.38
N ALA A 15 -6.48 -9.20 -12.94
CA ALA A 15 -5.78 -10.45 -12.63
C ALA A 15 -4.29 -10.40 -12.99
N ALA A 16 -3.92 -9.83 -14.14
CA ALA A 16 -2.52 -9.65 -14.54
C ALA A 16 -1.75 -8.72 -13.59
N LEU A 17 -2.38 -7.65 -13.12
CA LEU A 17 -1.78 -6.77 -12.10
C LEU A 17 -1.52 -7.54 -10.80
N LEU A 18 -2.46 -8.37 -10.38
CA LEU A 18 -2.34 -9.17 -9.15
C LEU A 18 -1.22 -10.22 -9.26
N GLU A 19 -1.01 -10.82 -10.45
CA GLU A 19 0.16 -11.67 -10.70
C GLU A 19 1.46 -10.88 -10.50
N ALA A 20 1.57 -9.70 -11.12
CA ALA A 20 2.74 -8.85 -10.98
C ALA A 20 3.02 -8.46 -9.52
N MET A 21 1.98 -8.18 -8.73
CA MET A 21 2.10 -7.83 -7.32
C MET A 21 2.60 -8.98 -6.46
N GLN A 22 2.10 -10.19 -6.68
CA GLN A 22 2.38 -11.34 -5.82
C GLN A 22 3.64 -12.07 -6.22
N GLU A 23 3.72 -12.40 -7.51
CA GLU A 23 4.79 -13.27 -8.04
C GLU A 23 6.02 -12.47 -8.47
N LYS A 24 5.93 -11.12 -8.47
CA LYS A 24 7.00 -10.24 -8.97
C LYS A 24 7.45 -10.62 -10.39
N GLN A 25 6.48 -10.99 -11.22
CA GLN A 25 6.67 -11.40 -12.59
C GLN A 25 5.47 -10.99 -13.46
N VAL A 26 5.67 -10.99 -14.77
CA VAL A 26 4.62 -10.80 -15.77
C VAL A 26 4.77 -11.86 -16.83
N THR A 27 3.66 -12.54 -17.16
CA THR A 27 3.63 -13.55 -18.21
C THR A 27 3.02 -12.96 -19.49
N ILE A 28 3.80 -12.94 -20.57
CA ILE A 28 3.39 -12.48 -21.89
C ILE A 28 3.42 -13.66 -22.86
N GLY A 29 2.24 -14.11 -23.27
CA GLY A 29 2.10 -15.34 -24.06
C GLY A 29 2.54 -16.54 -23.24
N VAL A 30 3.66 -17.16 -23.60
CA VAL A 30 4.24 -18.34 -22.91
C VAL A 30 5.55 -18.00 -22.18
N VAL A 31 5.97 -16.74 -22.18
CA VAL A 31 7.22 -16.30 -21.57
C VAL A 31 6.95 -15.51 -20.29
N THR A 32 7.59 -15.91 -19.21
CA THR A 32 7.53 -15.24 -17.92
C THR A 32 8.76 -14.35 -17.72
N HIS A 33 8.51 -13.08 -17.41
CA HIS A 33 9.53 -12.07 -17.15
C HIS A 33 9.50 -11.69 -15.68
N LYS A 34 10.63 -11.85 -14.98
CA LYS A 34 10.77 -11.38 -13.59
C LYS A 34 10.87 -9.85 -13.54
N LEU A 35 10.22 -9.26 -12.58
CA LEU A 35 10.28 -7.82 -12.34
C LEU A 35 11.46 -7.47 -11.43
N PRO A 36 12.20 -6.38 -11.73
CA PRO A 36 13.36 -5.99 -10.93
C PRO A 36 12.94 -5.51 -9.54
N ALA A 37 13.80 -5.73 -8.54
CA ALA A 37 13.63 -5.16 -7.21
C ALA A 37 14.26 -3.75 -7.13
N PRO A 38 13.65 -2.82 -6.35
CA PRO A 38 12.38 -2.97 -5.63
C PRO A 38 11.18 -2.83 -6.59
N PHE A 39 10.18 -3.67 -6.43
CA PHE A 39 8.92 -3.54 -7.19
C PHE A 39 7.79 -3.15 -6.25
N LEU A 40 7.21 -1.99 -6.48
CA LEU A 40 6.07 -1.43 -5.76
C LEU A 40 4.90 -1.27 -6.72
N THR A 41 3.71 -1.68 -6.29
CA THR A 41 2.46 -1.42 -6.99
C THR A 41 1.61 -0.46 -6.18
N MET A 42 1.17 0.59 -6.81
CA MET A 42 0.15 1.52 -6.32
C MET A 42 -1.02 1.47 -7.28
N ALA A 43 -2.24 1.39 -6.74
CA ALA A 43 -3.45 1.45 -7.54
C ALA A 43 -4.39 2.50 -6.96
N THR A 44 -5.05 3.26 -7.83
CA THR A 44 -6.09 4.19 -7.43
C THR A 44 -7.47 3.63 -7.75
N GLN A 45 -8.46 4.04 -6.98
CA GLN A 45 -9.87 3.80 -7.26
C GLN A 45 -10.62 5.12 -7.13
N ASN A 46 -11.48 5.42 -8.07
CA ASN A 46 -12.41 6.55 -7.97
C ASN A 46 -13.75 6.01 -7.40
N PRO A 47 -14.14 6.36 -6.16
CA PRO A 47 -15.34 5.83 -5.54
C PRO A 47 -16.64 6.48 -6.07
N VAL A 48 -16.54 7.62 -6.76
CA VAL A 48 -17.71 8.41 -7.18
C VAL A 48 -18.38 7.83 -8.42
N GLU A 49 -17.61 7.18 -9.29
CA GLU A 49 -18.11 6.62 -10.53
C GLU A 49 -18.52 5.16 -10.37
N GLN A 50 -19.81 4.90 -10.58
CA GLN A 50 -20.39 3.55 -10.50
C GLN A 50 -20.62 2.91 -11.88
N GLU A 51 -20.89 3.71 -12.92
CA GLU A 51 -21.10 3.21 -14.28
C GLU A 51 -19.76 2.80 -14.94
N GLY A 52 -19.75 1.60 -15.55
CA GLY A 52 -18.57 1.09 -16.26
C GLY A 52 -17.41 0.64 -15.36
N THR A 53 -17.66 0.41 -14.07
CA THR A 53 -16.64 -0.06 -13.14
C THR A 53 -16.76 -1.55 -12.84
N TYR A 54 -15.62 -2.18 -12.60
CA TYR A 54 -15.49 -3.56 -12.12
C TYR A 54 -14.86 -3.52 -10.73
N PRO A 55 -15.66 -3.52 -9.65
CA PRO A 55 -15.13 -3.47 -8.31
C PRO A 55 -14.21 -4.68 -8.06
N LEU A 56 -13.08 -4.44 -7.41
CA LEU A 56 -12.21 -5.53 -7.01
C LEU A 56 -12.91 -6.36 -5.91
N PRO A 57 -13.00 -7.69 -6.08
CA PRO A 57 -13.45 -8.56 -5.00
C PRO A 57 -12.59 -8.41 -3.74
N GLU A 58 -13.17 -8.63 -2.56
CA GLU A 58 -12.48 -8.54 -1.27
C GLU A 58 -11.18 -9.35 -1.23
N ALA A 59 -11.19 -10.57 -1.80
CA ALA A 59 -10.00 -11.42 -1.89
C ALA A 59 -8.85 -10.81 -2.72
N GLN A 60 -9.15 -9.85 -3.59
CA GLN A 60 -8.16 -9.11 -4.37
C GLN A 60 -7.68 -7.86 -3.61
N LEU A 61 -8.58 -7.18 -2.91
CA LEU A 61 -8.24 -6.06 -2.03
C LEU A 61 -7.31 -6.48 -0.90
N ASP A 62 -7.52 -7.66 -0.33
CA ASP A 62 -6.68 -8.30 0.71
C ASP A 62 -5.19 -8.50 0.30
N ARG A 63 -4.88 -8.33 -0.99
CA ARG A 63 -3.50 -8.41 -1.50
C ARG A 63 -2.74 -7.09 -1.43
N PHE A 64 -3.44 -5.98 -1.23
CA PHE A 64 -2.81 -4.69 -0.99
C PHE A 64 -2.44 -4.57 0.48
N MET A 65 -1.24 -4.08 0.74
CA MET A 65 -0.73 -3.93 2.10
C MET A 65 -1.45 -2.84 2.88
N MET A 66 -1.81 -1.75 2.22
CA MET A 66 -2.44 -0.59 2.82
C MET A 66 -3.50 -0.01 1.88
N LYS A 67 -4.56 0.55 2.46
CA LYS A 67 -5.53 1.38 1.78
C LYS A 67 -5.50 2.77 2.40
N MET A 68 -5.32 3.78 1.56
CA MET A 68 -5.33 5.17 1.99
C MET A 68 -6.52 5.90 1.37
N MET A 69 -7.18 6.72 2.17
CA MET A 69 -8.25 7.61 1.70
C MET A 69 -7.64 8.99 1.46
N VAL A 70 -7.76 9.48 0.24
CA VAL A 70 -7.34 10.85 -0.12
C VAL A 70 -8.61 11.70 -0.13
N GLY A 71 -8.72 12.61 0.84
CA GLY A 71 -9.83 13.56 0.92
C GLY A 71 -9.60 14.78 0.01
N TYR A 72 -10.56 15.69 0.03
CA TYR A 72 -10.36 17.02 -0.57
C TYR A 72 -9.43 17.86 0.30
N PRO A 73 -8.59 18.73 -0.32
CA PRO A 73 -7.81 19.71 0.43
C PRO A 73 -8.75 20.69 1.17
N ASP A 74 -8.28 21.24 2.26
CA ASP A 74 -8.99 22.35 2.88
C ASP A 74 -8.84 23.65 2.07
N ARG A 75 -9.58 24.71 2.47
CA ARG A 75 -9.56 25.98 1.74
C ARG A 75 -8.16 26.62 1.66
N ALA A 76 -7.35 26.44 2.70
CA ALA A 76 -5.99 27.00 2.74
C ALA A 76 -5.07 26.25 1.78
N ASP A 77 -5.14 24.92 1.81
CA ASP A 77 -4.40 24.04 0.91
C ASP A 77 -4.80 24.25 -0.55
N GLU A 78 -6.10 24.43 -0.83
CA GLU A 78 -6.59 24.71 -2.18
C GLU A 78 -6.03 26.02 -2.73
N ASN A 79 -6.00 27.07 -1.90
CA ASN A 79 -5.38 28.34 -2.24
C ASN A 79 -3.86 28.20 -2.49
N GLU A 80 -3.18 27.41 -1.67
CA GLU A 80 -1.75 27.13 -1.84
C GLU A 80 -1.48 26.37 -3.17
N ILE A 81 -2.33 25.45 -3.57
CA ILE A 81 -2.25 24.77 -4.87
C ILE A 81 -2.29 25.79 -6.01
N LEU A 82 -3.23 26.74 -5.97
CA LEU A 82 -3.34 27.80 -6.96
C LEU A 82 -2.10 28.71 -6.97
N GLN A 83 -1.62 29.09 -5.77
CA GLN A 83 -0.43 29.94 -5.65
C GLN A 83 0.81 29.25 -6.23
N ARG A 84 1.01 27.96 -5.97
CA ARG A 84 2.10 27.17 -6.54
C ARG A 84 2.00 27.07 -8.06
N ARG A 85 0.79 26.91 -8.62
CA ARG A 85 0.58 26.87 -10.05
C ARG A 85 0.90 28.22 -10.72
N ILE A 86 0.49 29.33 -10.10
CA ILE A 86 0.80 30.70 -10.56
C ILE A 86 2.33 30.92 -10.58
N ASN A 87 3.03 30.55 -9.52
CA ASN A 87 4.47 30.73 -9.41
C ASN A 87 5.24 29.88 -10.42
N ARG A 88 4.80 28.63 -10.65
CA ARG A 88 5.45 27.69 -11.57
C ARG A 88 5.20 28.02 -13.05
N LYS A 89 4.08 28.65 -13.39
CA LYS A 89 3.67 29.05 -14.76
C LYS A 89 3.54 27.89 -15.77
N LYS A 90 3.61 26.65 -15.33
CA LYS A 90 3.46 25.41 -16.12
C LYS A 90 2.70 24.37 -15.30
N ASP A 91 2.09 23.37 -15.96
CA ASP A 91 1.35 22.29 -15.27
C ASP A 91 2.30 21.20 -14.76
N GLU A 92 3.37 20.93 -15.51
CA GLU A 92 4.36 19.95 -15.08
C GLU A 92 5.02 20.35 -13.76
N VAL A 93 5.26 19.34 -12.93
CA VAL A 93 6.02 19.47 -11.68
C VAL A 93 7.33 18.71 -11.86
N ASP A 94 8.44 19.41 -11.74
CA ASP A 94 9.75 18.77 -11.76
C ASP A 94 9.96 17.98 -10.46
N VAL A 95 10.15 16.68 -10.58
CA VAL A 95 10.39 15.77 -9.46
C VAL A 95 11.82 15.25 -9.55
N ASN A 96 12.62 15.55 -8.54
CA ASN A 96 13.99 15.05 -8.46
C ASN A 96 14.04 13.68 -7.79
N SER A 97 14.89 12.79 -8.27
CA SER A 97 15.18 11.55 -7.58
C SER A 97 15.89 11.86 -6.26
N ILE A 98 15.37 11.32 -5.15
CA ILE A 98 15.92 11.52 -3.80
C ILE A 98 16.72 10.30 -3.31
N THR A 99 16.61 9.17 -3.99
CA THR A 99 17.30 7.93 -3.62
C THR A 99 17.50 7.02 -4.83
N ASP A 100 18.33 6.01 -4.65
CA ASP A 100 18.60 4.95 -5.63
C ASP A 100 17.81 3.67 -5.28
N PRO A 101 17.36 2.87 -6.28
CA PRO A 101 16.68 1.61 -6.04
C PRO A 101 17.44 0.64 -5.11
N SER A 102 18.76 0.62 -5.18
CA SER A 102 19.58 -0.23 -4.31
C SER A 102 19.50 0.18 -2.83
N ILE A 103 19.35 1.47 -2.56
CA ILE A 103 19.16 1.99 -1.20
C ILE A 103 17.80 1.57 -0.67
N VAL A 104 16.75 1.63 -1.50
CA VAL A 104 15.40 1.16 -1.11
C VAL A 104 15.44 -0.33 -0.73
N VAL A 105 16.14 -1.17 -1.50
CA VAL A 105 16.32 -2.59 -1.18
C VAL A 105 17.01 -2.78 0.18
N LYS A 106 18.07 -2.00 0.46
CA LYS A 106 18.76 -2.04 1.76
C LYS A 106 17.83 -1.61 2.90
N MET A 107 17.02 -0.57 2.71
CA MET A 107 16.03 -0.15 3.69
C MET A 107 15.01 -1.27 3.97
N GLN A 108 14.53 -1.96 2.93
CA GLN A 108 13.63 -3.11 3.10
C GLN A 108 14.30 -4.23 3.92
N GLN A 109 15.56 -4.52 3.65
CA GLN A 109 16.33 -5.52 4.41
C GLN A 109 16.50 -5.09 5.87
N SER A 110 16.83 -3.82 6.13
CA SER A 110 16.95 -3.29 7.50
C SER A 110 15.63 -3.37 8.28
N CYS A 111 14.48 -3.17 7.62
CA CYS A 111 13.19 -3.35 8.28
C CYS A 111 12.95 -4.81 8.72
N GLU A 112 13.49 -5.81 8.02
CA GLU A 112 13.36 -7.21 8.42
C GLU A 112 14.16 -7.56 9.68
N GLU A 113 15.21 -6.80 10.00
CA GLU A 113 16.03 -6.98 11.20
C GLU A 113 15.39 -6.36 12.47
N VAL A 114 14.34 -5.52 12.32
CA VAL A 114 13.66 -4.90 13.46
C VAL A 114 12.99 -5.99 14.32
N TYR A 115 13.37 -6.04 15.59
CA TYR A 115 12.88 -7.05 16.53
C TYR A 115 11.39 -6.87 16.85
N VAL A 116 10.69 -7.99 16.94
CA VAL A 116 9.27 -8.01 17.33
C VAL A 116 9.07 -9.01 18.45
N ASP A 117 8.76 -8.53 19.65
CA ASP A 117 8.49 -9.36 20.80
C ASP A 117 7.28 -10.26 20.60
N ARG A 118 7.27 -11.40 21.30
CA ARG A 118 6.16 -12.35 21.25
C ARG A 118 4.82 -11.70 21.61
N SER A 119 4.80 -10.89 22.65
CA SER A 119 3.59 -10.20 23.11
C SER A 119 3.03 -9.22 22.07
N VAL A 120 3.90 -8.52 21.33
CA VAL A 120 3.50 -7.63 20.25
C VAL A 120 2.96 -8.42 19.05
N ARG A 121 3.55 -9.59 18.75
CA ARG A 121 3.01 -10.47 17.69
C ARG A 121 1.64 -11.02 18.05
N GLU A 122 1.46 -11.47 19.31
CA GLU A 122 0.16 -11.92 19.82
C GLU A 122 -0.87 -10.79 19.73
N TYR A 123 -0.51 -9.56 20.11
CA TYR A 123 -1.36 -8.38 19.96
C TYR A 123 -1.81 -8.12 18.51
N MET A 124 -0.89 -8.23 17.53
CA MET A 124 -1.24 -8.10 16.09
C MET A 124 -2.25 -9.17 15.66
N VAL A 125 -2.05 -10.41 16.11
CA VAL A 125 -2.97 -11.53 15.81
C VAL A 125 -4.33 -11.30 16.46
N ASP A 126 -4.38 -10.83 17.70
CA ASP A 126 -5.62 -10.54 18.42
C ASP A 126 -6.43 -9.43 17.76
N ILE A 127 -5.78 -8.36 17.26
CA ILE A 127 -6.44 -7.32 16.49
C ILE A 127 -7.15 -7.94 15.26
N VAL A 128 -6.42 -8.73 14.48
CA VAL A 128 -6.94 -9.35 13.27
C VAL A 128 -8.04 -10.39 13.58
N ALA A 129 -7.85 -11.21 14.62
CA ALA A 129 -8.84 -12.16 15.06
C ALA A 129 -10.15 -11.48 15.48
N ARG A 130 -10.03 -10.36 16.20
CA ARG A 130 -11.19 -9.57 16.63
C ARG A 130 -12.04 -9.07 15.49
N THR A 131 -11.43 -8.73 14.35
CA THR A 131 -12.21 -8.33 13.15
C THR A 131 -13.08 -9.43 12.59
N ARG A 132 -12.80 -10.71 12.90
CA ARG A 132 -13.59 -11.87 12.42
C ARG A 132 -14.73 -12.21 13.36
N GLU A 133 -14.65 -11.75 14.61
CA GLU A 133 -15.61 -12.04 15.66
C GLU A 133 -16.59 -10.89 15.93
N ASP A 134 -16.23 -9.65 15.56
CA ASP A 134 -17.02 -8.46 15.83
C ASP A 134 -18.22 -8.40 14.86
N PRO A 135 -19.49 -8.42 15.36
CA PRO A 135 -20.67 -8.41 14.51
C PRO A 135 -20.85 -7.12 13.67
N ARG A 136 -20.10 -6.06 13.97
CA ARG A 136 -20.11 -4.81 13.20
C ARG A 136 -19.21 -4.90 11.96
N VAL A 137 -18.38 -5.92 11.85
CA VAL A 137 -17.47 -6.12 10.73
C VAL A 137 -18.07 -7.09 9.73
N LEU A 138 -18.40 -6.61 8.54
CA LEU A 138 -19.00 -7.42 7.50
C LEU A 138 -18.07 -8.54 7.01
N VAL A 139 -16.79 -8.23 6.81
CA VAL A 139 -15.76 -9.18 6.38
C VAL A 139 -14.52 -8.98 7.23
N GLY A 140 -14.17 -9.98 8.03
CA GLY A 140 -12.99 -9.97 8.87
C GLY A 140 -11.69 -10.09 8.06
N ALA A 141 -10.61 -9.51 8.56
CA ALA A 141 -9.32 -9.53 7.90
C ALA A 141 -8.72 -10.96 7.83
N SER A 142 -8.03 -11.27 6.73
CA SER A 142 -7.31 -12.53 6.56
C SER A 142 -5.98 -12.55 7.36
N PRO A 143 -5.27 -13.69 7.40
CA PRO A 143 -3.91 -13.73 7.96
C PRO A 143 -2.92 -12.77 7.29
N ARG A 144 -3.22 -12.28 6.08
CA ARG A 144 -2.41 -11.22 5.44
C ARG A 144 -2.48 -9.90 6.20
N GLY A 145 -3.59 -9.62 6.90
CA GLY A 145 -3.70 -8.47 7.80
C GLY A 145 -2.65 -8.51 8.90
N SER A 146 -2.44 -9.67 9.56
CA SER A 146 -1.38 -9.81 10.56
C SER A 146 0.02 -9.62 9.97
N GLN A 147 0.26 -10.11 8.73
CA GLN A 147 1.52 -9.90 8.03
C GLN A 147 1.72 -8.44 7.61
N ALA A 148 0.65 -7.75 7.23
CA ALA A 148 0.70 -6.32 6.92
C ALA A 148 1.05 -5.51 8.18
N LEU A 149 0.39 -5.74 9.31
CA LEU A 149 0.71 -5.11 10.60
C LEU A 149 2.16 -5.35 11.03
N LEU A 150 2.68 -6.57 10.83
CA LEU A 150 4.07 -6.89 11.12
C LEU A 150 5.03 -6.04 10.28
N LYS A 151 4.82 -5.99 8.96
CA LYS A 151 5.70 -5.26 8.03
C LYS A 151 5.62 -3.76 8.24
N THR A 152 4.42 -3.21 8.37
CA THR A 152 4.21 -1.77 8.57
C THR A 152 4.68 -1.32 9.95
N GLY A 153 4.43 -2.10 11.00
CA GLY A 153 4.94 -1.81 12.34
C GLY A 153 6.47 -1.78 12.41
N ARG A 154 7.15 -2.72 11.75
CA ARG A 154 8.62 -2.70 11.60
C ARG A 154 9.11 -1.45 10.85
N ALA A 155 8.45 -1.10 9.75
CA ALA A 155 8.80 0.09 8.98
C ALA A 155 8.62 1.36 9.82
N VAL A 156 7.52 1.49 10.58
CA VAL A 156 7.29 2.63 11.48
C VAL A 156 8.36 2.71 12.58
N ALA A 157 8.71 1.59 13.20
CA ALA A 157 9.77 1.53 14.21
C ALA A 157 11.12 1.99 13.63
N ALA A 158 11.49 1.47 12.46
CA ALA A 158 12.71 1.87 11.74
C ALA A 158 12.72 3.36 11.39
N MET A 159 11.61 3.91 10.89
CA MET A 159 11.46 5.35 10.59
C MET A 159 11.59 6.22 11.83
N ARG A 160 11.25 5.70 13.01
CA ARG A 160 11.43 6.34 14.33
C ARG A 160 12.82 6.08 14.96
N GLY A 161 13.74 5.47 14.21
CA GLY A 161 15.10 5.17 14.65
C GLY A 161 15.20 4.09 15.72
N ARG A 162 14.24 3.15 15.78
CA ARG A 162 14.22 2.04 16.73
C ARG A 162 14.44 0.69 16.05
N ASP A 163 15.08 -0.21 16.74
CA ASP A 163 15.35 -1.58 16.33
C ASP A 163 14.34 -2.60 16.90
N PHE A 164 13.26 -2.11 17.52
CA PHE A 164 12.15 -2.93 18.04
C PHE A 164 10.79 -2.25 17.81
N VAL A 165 9.76 -3.09 17.66
CA VAL A 165 8.36 -2.67 17.46
C VAL A 165 7.65 -2.54 18.82
N THR A 166 6.84 -1.48 18.96
CA THR A 166 5.94 -1.26 20.09
C THR A 166 4.47 -1.40 19.66
N PRO A 167 3.53 -1.61 20.60
CA PRO A 167 2.10 -1.59 20.27
C PRO A 167 1.62 -0.29 19.62
N ASP A 168 2.26 0.83 19.92
CA ASP A 168 1.90 2.13 19.33
C ASP A 168 2.30 2.23 17.84
N ASP A 169 3.34 1.49 17.43
CA ASP A 169 3.69 1.40 15.99
C ASP A 169 2.60 0.63 15.23
N VAL A 170 2.05 -0.41 15.85
CA VAL A 170 0.96 -1.21 15.28
C VAL A 170 -0.34 -0.39 15.18
N LYS A 171 -0.62 0.48 16.15
CA LYS A 171 -1.81 1.34 16.15
C LYS A 171 -1.74 2.51 15.18
N SER A 172 -0.53 2.91 14.77
CA SER A 172 -0.31 4.08 13.91
C SER A 172 -0.47 3.79 12.41
N VAL A 173 -0.77 2.55 12.06
CA VAL A 173 -0.93 2.09 10.68
C VAL A 173 -2.32 1.59 10.36
#